data_442cc1760ccd4c69b81d027f6485cb78
#
_entry.id   442cc1760ccd4c69b81d027f6485cb78
#
_cell.length_a   1.000
_cell.length_b   1.000
_cell.length_c   1.000
_cell.angle_alpha   90.00
_cell.angle_beta   90.00
_cell.angle_gamma   90.00
#
_symmetry.space_group_name_H-M   'P 1'
#
loop_
_entity.id
_entity.type
_entity.pdbx_description
1 polymer ?
#
loop_
_entity_poly.entity_id
_entity_poly.type
_entity_poly.pdbx_seq_one_letter_code
_entity_poly.pdbx_strand_id
1 'polypeptide(L)'
;MKNIKTKLMLVGLAAVLVAMLPRMSLAYEEIIVKDGGAVRGTVKVEGKLPTLPSLQITKNKEICKDVPNESLIVGPRQGLRYAVITLEGITKGKAVERESAHELDNINCRFSPHVQAASVGQFVVLKNSDPILHTVHAVFANDQPQFNVGLYPGRVSRKPLIAAGLAKIRCEVHPWMAAYVFVTEHPYHAISDIYGEYELRDVPPGAYQLKVWHESLGTQEKRVEVKPGAMQQLDFTLSPSLGAKK
;
A
#
# COMPACT_ATOMS: atom_id res chain seq x y z
N MET A 1 64.88 -29.64 43.29
CA MET A 1 63.71 -28.77 43.57
C MET A 1 63.61 -27.75 42.45
N LYS A 2 62.71 -27.96 41.45
CA LYS A 2 62.58 -27.10 40.28
C LYS A 2 61.31 -26.25 40.43
N ASN A 3 61.43 -24.92 40.49
CA ASN A 3 60.35 -23.98 40.53
C ASN A 3 59.70 -23.81 39.13
N ILE A 4 58.45 -24.19 38.97
CA ILE A 4 57.67 -23.94 37.80
C ILE A 4 56.92 -22.63 38.02
N LYS A 5 57.28 -21.55 37.26
CA LYS A 5 56.54 -20.28 37.22
C LYS A 5 55.41 -20.41 36.19
N THR A 6 54.17 -20.47 36.65
CA THR A 6 52.99 -20.45 35.81
C THR A 6 52.76 -18.99 35.37
N LYS A 7 52.86 -18.70 34.07
CA LYS A 7 52.43 -17.41 33.47
C LYS A 7 50.95 -17.47 33.18
N LEU A 8 50.21 -16.65 33.90
CA LEU A 8 48.77 -16.45 33.67
C LEU A 8 48.65 -15.46 32.51
N MET A 9 48.11 -15.89 31.35
CA MET A 9 47.85 -15.08 30.17
C MET A 9 46.41 -14.56 30.26
N LEU A 10 46.25 -13.28 30.63
CA LEU A 10 44.95 -12.58 30.57
C LEU A 10 44.62 -12.30 29.11
N VAL A 11 43.64 -13.02 28.56
CA VAL A 11 43.02 -12.67 27.28
C VAL A 11 41.89 -11.67 27.57
N GLY A 12 42.16 -10.40 27.27
CA GLY A 12 41.16 -9.35 27.37
C GLY A 12 40.11 -9.48 26.25
N LEU A 13 38.90 -9.83 26.59
CA LEU A 13 37.74 -9.85 25.69
C LEU A 13 37.23 -8.41 25.51
N ALA A 14 37.64 -7.72 24.44
CA ALA A 14 37.06 -6.42 24.07
C ALA A 14 35.64 -6.64 23.52
N ALA A 15 34.62 -6.42 24.33
CA ALA A 15 33.23 -6.37 23.88
C ALA A 15 33.00 -5.09 23.06
N VAL A 16 32.87 -5.24 21.71
CA VAL A 16 32.44 -4.15 20.84
C VAL A 16 30.94 -3.95 21.05
N LEU A 17 30.59 -2.93 21.83
CA LEU A 17 29.20 -2.48 22.01
C LEU A 17 28.78 -1.73 20.75
N VAL A 18 28.14 -2.41 19.79
CA VAL A 18 27.49 -1.76 18.66
C VAL A 18 26.25 -1.04 19.18
N ALA A 19 26.40 0.26 19.42
CA ALA A 19 25.27 1.11 19.77
C ALA A 19 24.29 1.15 18.59
N MET A 20 23.16 0.43 18.69
CA MET A 20 22.01 0.61 17.82
C MET A 20 21.39 1.97 18.13
N LEU A 21 21.84 3.00 17.42
CA LEU A 21 21.15 4.28 17.41
C LEU A 21 19.76 4.07 16.82
N PRO A 22 18.68 4.48 17.52
CA PRO A 22 17.35 4.43 16.94
C PRO A 22 17.36 5.28 15.67
N ARG A 23 16.97 4.68 14.54
CA ARG A 23 16.69 5.45 13.33
C ARG A 23 15.49 6.33 13.64
N MET A 24 15.74 7.60 13.94
CA MET A 24 14.69 8.61 13.98
C MET A 24 14.12 8.70 12.56
N SER A 25 12.90 8.21 12.36
CA SER A 25 12.12 8.52 11.17
C SER A 25 11.90 10.03 11.18
N LEU A 26 12.52 10.75 10.27
CA LEU A 26 12.23 12.17 10.08
C LEU A 26 10.79 12.26 9.60
N ALA A 27 9.97 13.02 10.33
CA ALA A 27 8.62 13.34 9.90
C ALA A 27 8.68 14.06 8.53
N TYR A 28 7.71 13.80 7.68
CA TYR A 28 7.62 14.45 6.38
C TYR A 28 7.44 15.97 6.53
N GLU A 29 8.30 16.74 5.85
CA GLU A 29 8.29 18.21 5.83
C GLU A 29 7.53 18.74 4.61
N GLU A 30 6.53 19.57 4.83
CA GLU A 30 5.76 20.22 3.77
C GLU A 30 6.47 21.49 3.31
N ILE A 31 6.78 21.57 2.02
CA ILE A 31 7.45 22.72 1.39
C ILE A 31 6.71 23.14 0.11
N ILE A 32 6.97 24.33 -0.36
CA ILE A 32 6.63 24.72 -1.73
C ILE A 32 7.64 24.09 -2.67
N VAL A 33 7.20 23.14 -3.50
CA VAL A 33 8.05 22.49 -4.49
C VAL A 33 8.28 23.43 -5.65
N LYS A 34 9.53 23.90 -5.81
CA LYS A 34 9.97 24.65 -6.98
C LYS A 34 10.56 23.67 -7.99
N ASP A 35 10.27 23.87 -9.26
CA ASP A 35 10.77 23.06 -10.37
C ASP A 35 10.49 21.56 -10.20
N GLY A 36 9.34 21.21 -9.60
CA GLY A 36 8.91 19.81 -9.41
C GLY A 36 8.83 19.08 -10.75
N GLY A 37 9.41 17.87 -10.80
CA GLY A 37 9.26 16.98 -11.94
C GLY A 37 8.07 16.05 -11.79
N ALA A 38 7.88 15.18 -12.78
CA ALA A 38 6.89 14.13 -12.75
C ALA A 38 7.52 12.77 -13.03
N VAL A 39 6.93 11.71 -12.44
CA VAL A 39 7.25 10.32 -12.79
C VAL A 39 5.97 9.67 -13.28
N ARG A 40 5.97 9.17 -14.49
CA ARG A 40 4.86 8.40 -15.05
C ARG A 40 5.35 7.08 -15.60
N GLY A 41 4.44 6.14 -15.78
CA GLY A 41 4.78 4.86 -16.38
C GLY A 41 3.60 3.93 -16.46
N THR A 42 3.89 2.70 -16.82
CA THR A 42 2.92 1.61 -16.86
C THR A 42 3.37 0.47 -15.95
N VAL A 43 2.42 -0.14 -15.28
CA VAL A 43 2.62 -1.42 -14.58
C VAL A 43 1.97 -2.50 -15.42
N LYS A 44 2.77 -3.46 -15.90
CA LYS A 44 2.31 -4.58 -16.72
C LYS A 44 2.47 -5.91 -16.03
N VAL A 45 1.72 -6.89 -16.49
CA VAL A 45 1.90 -8.28 -16.06
C VAL A 45 2.58 -9.07 -17.16
N GLU A 46 3.54 -9.92 -16.77
CA GLU A 46 4.21 -10.85 -17.66
C GLU A 46 4.09 -12.28 -17.13
N GLY A 47 4.07 -13.25 -18.05
CA GLY A 47 3.99 -14.68 -17.73
C GLY A 47 2.56 -15.21 -17.71
N LYS A 48 2.43 -16.47 -17.28
CA LYS A 48 1.13 -17.16 -17.22
C LYS A 48 0.34 -16.68 -16.00
N LEU A 49 -0.79 -16.04 -16.26
CA LEU A 49 -1.69 -15.60 -15.18
C LEU A 49 -2.32 -16.79 -14.46
N PRO A 50 -2.43 -16.73 -13.12
CA PRO A 50 -3.19 -17.73 -12.38
C PRO A 50 -4.68 -17.60 -12.70
N THR A 51 -5.37 -18.73 -12.79
CA THR A 51 -6.83 -18.72 -12.79
C THR A 51 -7.30 -18.37 -11.37
N LEU A 52 -8.00 -17.26 -11.23
CA LEU A 52 -8.57 -16.89 -9.95
C LEU A 52 -9.77 -17.78 -9.62
N PRO A 53 -9.85 -18.31 -8.38
CA PRO A 53 -11.04 -19.04 -7.94
C PRO A 53 -12.25 -18.09 -7.84
N SER A 54 -13.43 -18.59 -8.14
CA SER A 54 -14.67 -17.87 -7.86
C SER A 54 -14.81 -17.64 -6.36
N LEU A 55 -15.31 -16.47 -5.98
CA LEU A 55 -15.60 -16.16 -4.59
C LEU A 55 -16.71 -17.07 -4.05
N GLN A 56 -16.52 -17.58 -2.84
CA GLN A 56 -17.52 -18.43 -2.17
C GLN A 56 -18.56 -17.56 -1.49
N ILE A 57 -19.67 -17.31 -2.18
CA ILE A 57 -20.79 -16.52 -1.63
C ILE A 57 -21.59 -17.42 -0.71
N THR A 58 -21.45 -17.22 0.61
CA THR A 58 -22.05 -18.09 1.64
C THR A 58 -23.27 -17.49 2.32
N LYS A 59 -23.48 -16.15 2.20
CA LYS A 59 -24.59 -15.42 2.84
C LYS A 59 -25.26 -14.48 1.86
N ASN A 60 -26.52 -14.14 2.09
CA ASN A 60 -27.31 -13.20 1.29
C ASN A 60 -27.25 -13.47 -0.21
N LYS A 61 -27.34 -14.73 -0.62
CA LYS A 61 -27.16 -15.19 -2.01
C LYS A 61 -28.18 -14.60 -2.99
N GLU A 62 -29.33 -14.19 -2.49
CA GLU A 62 -30.37 -13.52 -3.23
C GLU A 62 -30.00 -12.09 -3.65
N ILE A 63 -29.11 -11.45 -2.89
CA ILE A 63 -28.61 -10.07 -3.11
C ILE A 63 -27.20 -10.11 -3.70
N CYS A 64 -26.29 -10.88 -3.07
CA CYS A 64 -24.90 -10.98 -3.45
C CYS A 64 -24.71 -11.96 -4.62
N LYS A 65 -25.00 -11.52 -5.84
CA LYS A 65 -24.85 -12.34 -7.05
C LYS A 65 -23.68 -11.84 -7.88
N ASP A 66 -23.01 -12.77 -8.56
CA ASP A 66 -22.00 -12.47 -9.56
C ASP A 66 -20.89 -11.50 -9.09
N VAL A 67 -20.47 -11.64 -7.82
CA VAL A 67 -19.42 -10.82 -7.24
C VAL A 67 -18.06 -11.19 -7.89
N PRO A 68 -17.42 -10.27 -8.62
CA PRO A 68 -16.15 -10.55 -9.27
C PRO A 68 -15.01 -10.68 -8.25
N ASN A 69 -14.05 -11.55 -8.56
CA ASN A 69 -12.80 -11.58 -7.83
C ASN A 69 -11.86 -10.51 -8.39
N GLU A 70 -11.68 -9.41 -7.66
CA GLU A 70 -10.89 -8.25 -8.09
C GLU A 70 -9.41 -8.34 -7.69
N SER A 71 -8.97 -9.46 -7.09
CA SER A 71 -7.60 -9.61 -6.60
C SER A 71 -6.51 -9.61 -7.70
N LEU A 72 -6.87 -9.75 -8.96
CA LEU A 72 -5.99 -9.59 -10.11
C LEU A 72 -6.80 -9.19 -11.34
N ILE A 73 -6.72 -7.94 -11.72
CA ILE A 73 -7.38 -7.41 -12.92
C ILE A 73 -6.31 -6.99 -13.92
N VAL A 74 -6.29 -7.69 -15.05
CA VAL A 74 -5.39 -7.39 -16.17
C VAL A 74 -6.21 -6.85 -17.33
N GLY A 75 -5.94 -5.62 -17.69
CA GLY A 75 -6.61 -4.91 -18.76
C GLY A 75 -5.91 -5.03 -20.12
N PRO A 76 -6.26 -4.14 -21.05
CA PRO A 76 -5.63 -4.11 -22.38
C PRO A 76 -4.11 -3.94 -22.30
N ARG A 77 -3.39 -4.51 -23.26
CA ARG A 77 -1.92 -4.43 -23.38
C ARG A 77 -1.17 -4.92 -22.12
N GLN A 78 -1.75 -5.88 -21.40
CA GLN A 78 -1.23 -6.43 -20.14
C GLN A 78 -1.18 -5.41 -18.97
N GLY A 79 -1.94 -4.33 -19.03
CA GLY A 79 -2.01 -3.32 -17.98
C GLY A 79 -2.52 -3.92 -16.68
N LEU A 80 -1.81 -3.72 -15.58
CA LEU A 80 -2.19 -4.19 -14.25
C LEU A 80 -2.96 -3.10 -13.51
N ARG A 81 -4.25 -3.35 -13.25
CA ARG A 81 -5.06 -2.45 -12.43
C ARG A 81 -4.76 -2.65 -10.93
N TYR A 82 -4.93 -1.60 -10.15
CA TYR A 82 -4.80 -1.61 -8.69
C TYR A 82 -3.39 -1.87 -8.15
N ALA A 83 -2.36 -1.72 -8.96
CA ALA A 83 -1.02 -1.59 -8.40
C ALA A 83 -0.88 -0.25 -7.67
N VAL A 84 -0.34 -0.28 -6.45
CA VAL A 84 -0.03 0.91 -5.66
C VAL A 84 1.40 1.32 -5.94
N ILE A 85 1.59 2.56 -6.34
CA ILE A 85 2.91 3.14 -6.60
C ILE A 85 3.21 4.15 -5.50
N THR A 86 4.38 4.06 -4.86
CA THR A 86 4.83 4.99 -3.82
C THR A 86 6.27 5.43 -4.05
N LEU A 87 6.57 6.66 -3.66
CA LEU A 87 7.92 7.20 -3.70
C LEU A 87 8.57 7.02 -2.32
N GLU A 88 9.51 6.10 -2.21
CA GLU A 88 10.18 5.78 -0.94
C GLU A 88 11.33 6.74 -0.64
N GLY A 89 11.56 7.03 0.64
CA GLY A 89 12.69 7.84 1.11
C GLY A 89 12.53 9.35 0.92
N ILE A 90 11.36 9.82 0.50
CA ILE A 90 11.09 11.26 0.43
C ILE A 90 10.77 11.81 1.83
N THR A 91 11.53 12.83 2.24
CA THR A 91 11.39 13.46 3.56
C THR A 91 10.78 14.86 3.51
N LYS A 92 10.67 15.46 2.31
CA LYS A 92 10.08 16.78 2.12
C LYS A 92 9.47 16.93 0.72
N GLY A 93 8.41 17.72 0.61
CA GLY A 93 7.74 17.96 -0.67
C GLY A 93 6.42 18.69 -0.50
N LYS A 94 5.51 18.53 -1.47
CA LYS A 94 4.22 19.25 -1.46
C LYS A 94 3.37 18.86 -0.24
N ALA A 95 2.51 19.78 0.17
CA ALA A 95 1.60 19.59 1.29
C ALA A 95 0.63 18.43 1.05
N VAL A 96 0.27 17.73 2.14
CA VAL A 96 -0.84 16.76 2.16
C VAL A 96 -2.16 17.52 2.20
N GLU A 97 -3.06 17.21 1.26
CA GLU A 97 -4.43 17.73 1.27
C GLU A 97 -5.27 17.03 2.36
N ARG A 98 -5.09 17.42 3.63
CA ARG A 98 -5.67 16.72 4.79
C ARG A 98 -7.20 16.66 4.80
N GLU A 99 -7.86 17.61 4.17
CA GLU A 99 -9.33 17.60 4.07
C GLU A 99 -9.86 16.66 3.00
N SER A 100 -8.99 16.11 2.15
CA SER A 100 -9.37 15.13 1.14
C SER A 100 -9.92 13.87 1.80
N ALA A 101 -10.96 13.33 1.20
CA ALA A 101 -11.64 12.13 1.65
C ALA A 101 -11.72 11.10 0.52
N HIS A 102 -11.38 9.88 0.86
CA HIS A 102 -11.42 8.73 -0.04
C HIS A 102 -12.69 7.92 0.23
N GLU A 103 -13.55 7.82 -0.77
CA GLU A 103 -14.79 7.05 -0.60
C GLU A 103 -14.53 5.55 -0.71
N LEU A 104 -15.09 4.77 0.23
CA LEU A 104 -15.14 3.32 0.19
C LEU A 104 -16.58 2.88 0.40
N ASP A 105 -17.22 2.42 -0.68
CA ASP A 105 -18.61 2.02 -0.67
C ASP A 105 -18.76 0.49 -0.62
N ASN A 106 -19.72 0.01 0.17
CA ASN A 106 -20.21 -1.36 0.12
C ASN A 106 -21.33 -1.40 -0.93
N ILE A 107 -21.02 -1.88 -2.12
CA ILE A 107 -21.92 -1.93 -3.25
C ILE A 107 -21.77 -3.24 -4.03
N ASN A 108 -22.89 -3.88 -4.36
CA ASN A 108 -22.91 -5.19 -5.02
C ASN A 108 -22.08 -6.23 -4.26
N CYS A 109 -22.18 -6.21 -2.92
CA CYS A 109 -21.48 -7.11 -1.99
C CYS A 109 -19.97 -7.15 -2.16
N ARG A 110 -19.37 -6.01 -2.45
CA ARG A 110 -17.92 -5.77 -2.49
C ARG A 110 -17.60 -4.38 -1.97
N PHE A 111 -16.35 -4.15 -1.62
CA PHE A 111 -15.84 -2.81 -1.37
C PHE A 111 -15.43 -2.15 -2.70
N SER A 112 -15.85 -0.93 -2.92
CA SER A 112 -15.51 -0.16 -4.14
C SER A 112 -14.98 1.23 -3.78
N PRO A 113 -13.79 1.61 -4.28
CA PRO A 113 -12.86 0.82 -5.07
C PRO A 113 -12.15 -0.26 -4.25
N HIS A 114 -11.63 -1.31 -4.92
CA HIS A 114 -10.93 -2.41 -4.28
C HIS A 114 -9.59 -2.00 -3.64
N VAL A 115 -8.85 -1.08 -4.25
CA VAL A 115 -7.58 -0.56 -3.73
C VAL A 115 -7.59 0.96 -3.78
N GLN A 116 -7.12 1.59 -2.70
CA GLN A 116 -6.93 3.03 -2.58
C GLN A 116 -5.55 3.36 -2.01
N ALA A 117 -5.07 4.57 -2.29
CA ALA A 117 -3.92 5.16 -1.64
C ALA A 117 -4.30 6.51 -1.05
N ALA A 118 -3.77 6.80 0.12
CA ALA A 118 -4.06 8.01 0.87
C ALA A 118 -2.83 8.43 1.69
N SER A 119 -2.89 9.61 2.30
CA SER A 119 -1.87 10.09 3.23
C SER A 119 -2.40 10.15 4.66
N VAL A 120 -1.50 10.03 5.64
CA VAL A 120 -1.81 10.28 7.05
C VAL A 120 -2.44 11.66 7.23
N GLY A 121 -3.51 11.73 8.01
CA GLY A 121 -4.29 12.94 8.22
C GLY A 121 -5.47 13.13 7.28
N GLN A 122 -5.56 12.37 6.19
CA GLN A 122 -6.75 12.32 5.33
C GLN A 122 -7.84 11.43 5.95
N PHE A 123 -8.96 11.28 5.23
CA PHE A 123 -10.11 10.53 5.72
C PHE A 123 -10.54 9.47 4.71
N VAL A 124 -11.09 8.37 5.22
CA VAL A 124 -11.93 7.48 4.43
C VAL A 124 -13.40 7.71 4.80
N VAL A 125 -14.25 7.88 3.78
CA VAL A 125 -15.70 7.98 3.90
C VAL A 125 -16.29 6.62 3.54
N LEU A 126 -16.76 5.92 4.56
CA LEU A 126 -17.37 4.60 4.45
C LEU A 126 -18.85 4.75 4.13
N LYS A 127 -19.31 4.13 3.06
CA LYS A 127 -20.71 4.11 2.64
C LYS A 127 -21.25 2.69 2.57
N ASN A 128 -22.57 2.56 2.58
CA ASN A 128 -23.25 1.31 2.30
C ASN A 128 -24.44 1.56 1.37
N SER A 129 -24.23 1.25 0.10
CA SER A 129 -25.26 1.35 -0.96
C SER A 129 -26.04 0.05 -1.17
N ASP A 130 -25.63 -1.05 -0.51
CA ASP A 130 -26.37 -2.30 -0.53
C ASP A 130 -27.55 -2.27 0.46
N PRO A 131 -28.63 -3.03 0.21
CA PRO A 131 -29.79 -3.10 1.09
C PRO A 131 -29.62 -4.03 2.30
N ILE A 132 -28.38 -4.41 2.64
CA ILE A 132 -28.02 -5.32 3.72
C ILE A 132 -26.93 -4.72 4.61
N LEU A 133 -26.76 -5.30 5.81
CA LEU A 133 -25.68 -4.92 6.73
C LEU A 133 -24.32 -5.37 6.20
N HIS A 134 -23.37 -4.45 6.23
CA HIS A 134 -21.93 -4.74 6.11
C HIS A 134 -21.16 -4.26 7.33
N THR A 135 -19.96 -4.78 7.52
CA THR A 135 -18.97 -4.19 8.43
C THR A 135 -17.74 -3.75 7.63
N VAL A 136 -17.10 -2.68 8.05
CA VAL A 136 -15.80 -2.25 7.51
C VAL A 136 -14.80 -2.35 8.64
N HIS A 137 -14.03 -3.43 8.63
CA HIS A 137 -12.98 -3.69 9.59
C HIS A 137 -11.62 -3.48 8.94
N ALA A 138 -10.93 -2.41 9.34
CA ALA A 138 -9.61 -2.04 8.85
C ALA A 138 -8.53 -2.48 9.83
N VAL A 139 -7.57 -3.26 9.36
CA VAL A 139 -6.40 -3.70 10.13
C VAL A 139 -5.12 -3.48 9.34
N PHE A 140 -4.05 -3.07 10.00
CA PHE A 140 -2.73 -3.02 9.39
C PHE A 140 -2.09 -4.41 9.24
N ALA A 141 -1.03 -4.50 8.46
CA ALA A 141 -0.31 -5.76 8.21
C ALA A 141 0.26 -6.42 9.50
N ASN A 142 0.40 -5.66 10.59
CA ASN A 142 0.81 -6.14 11.92
C ASN A 142 -0.39 -6.47 12.83
N ASP A 143 -1.57 -6.68 12.27
CA ASP A 143 -2.85 -6.93 12.96
C ASP A 143 -3.30 -5.83 13.93
N GLN A 144 -2.73 -4.63 13.85
CA GLN A 144 -3.19 -3.48 14.63
C GLN A 144 -4.50 -2.93 14.04
N PRO A 145 -5.61 -2.92 14.80
CA PRO A 145 -6.87 -2.42 14.32
C PRO A 145 -6.82 -0.90 14.15
N GLN A 146 -7.35 -0.40 13.02
CA GLN A 146 -7.62 1.03 12.85
C GLN A 146 -9.04 1.39 13.26
N PHE A 147 -10.00 0.67 12.73
CA PHE A 147 -11.43 0.81 13.07
C PHE A 147 -12.21 -0.43 12.67
N ASN A 148 -13.37 -0.61 13.32
CA ASN A 148 -14.39 -1.58 12.92
C ASN A 148 -15.74 -0.90 13.02
N VAL A 149 -16.48 -0.84 11.92
CA VAL A 149 -17.74 -0.08 11.80
C VAL A 149 -18.80 -0.94 11.15
N GLY A 150 -19.93 -1.11 11.85
CA GLY A 150 -21.15 -1.65 11.24
C GLY A 150 -21.85 -0.59 10.40
N LEU A 151 -22.14 -0.91 9.15
CA LEU A 151 -22.84 -0.04 8.22
C LEU A 151 -24.17 -0.66 7.78
N TYR A 152 -25.25 -0.13 8.30
CA TYR A 152 -26.60 -0.43 7.81
C TYR A 152 -26.84 0.23 6.45
N PRO A 153 -27.85 -0.21 5.69
CA PRO A 153 -28.19 0.41 4.40
C PRO A 153 -28.29 1.93 4.47
N GLY A 154 -27.63 2.62 3.53
CA GLY A 154 -27.61 4.09 3.45
C GLY A 154 -26.76 4.79 4.51
N ARG A 155 -26.11 4.06 5.43
CA ARG A 155 -25.24 4.65 6.45
C ARG A 155 -23.94 5.15 5.85
N VAL A 156 -23.51 6.31 6.37
CA VAL A 156 -22.20 6.91 6.06
C VAL A 156 -21.41 7.10 7.36
N SER A 157 -20.10 6.85 7.33
CA SER A 157 -19.20 7.08 8.46
C SER A 157 -17.85 7.60 7.95
N ARG A 158 -17.34 8.66 8.54
CA ARG A 158 -16.02 9.23 8.22
C ARG A 158 -14.99 8.77 9.26
N LYS A 159 -13.85 8.26 8.82
CA LYS A 159 -12.76 7.78 9.68
C LYS A 159 -11.44 8.43 9.29
N PRO A 160 -10.67 8.99 10.25
CA PRO A 160 -9.34 9.52 9.95
C PRO A 160 -8.35 8.38 9.72
N LEU A 161 -7.40 8.61 8.83
CA LEU A 161 -6.24 7.75 8.59
C LEU A 161 -5.08 8.28 9.44
N ILE A 162 -4.80 7.62 10.56
CA ILE A 162 -3.91 8.16 11.61
C ILE A 162 -2.50 7.59 11.59
N ALA A 163 -2.24 6.57 10.79
CA ALA A 163 -0.93 5.94 10.69
C ALA A 163 -0.64 5.43 9.28
N ALA A 164 0.61 5.48 8.87
CA ALA A 164 1.06 4.93 7.59
C ALA A 164 1.13 3.40 7.63
N GLY A 165 0.93 2.78 6.47
CA GLY A 165 0.99 1.34 6.26
C GLY A 165 -0.07 0.83 5.30
N LEU A 166 -0.05 -0.48 5.06
CA LEU A 166 -1.09 -1.17 4.29
C LEU A 166 -2.20 -1.61 5.24
N ALA A 167 -3.36 -0.99 5.14
CA ALA A 167 -4.57 -1.43 5.83
C ALA A 167 -5.36 -2.39 4.94
N LYS A 168 -5.57 -3.62 5.42
CA LYS A 168 -6.50 -4.57 4.84
C LYS A 168 -7.89 -4.30 5.39
N ILE A 169 -8.85 -4.16 4.50
CA ILE A 169 -10.26 -3.99 4.82
C ILE A 169 -10.98 -5.31 4.60
N ARG A 170 -11.80 -5.71 5.56
CA ARG A 170 -12.63 -6.93 5.46
C ARG A 170 -14.04 -6.69 6.01
N CYS A 171 -14.98 -7.49 5.56
CA CYS A 171 -16.34 -7.54 6.13
C CYS A 171 -16.48 -8.79 7.00
N GLU A 172 -16.84 -8.63 8.27
CA GLU A 172 -17.05 -9.77 9.19
C GLU A 172 -18.36 -10.52 8.88
N VAL A 173 -19.27 -9.88 8.17
CA VAL A 173 -20.54 -10.50 7.74
C VAL A 173 -20.35 -11.31 6.46
N HIS A 174 -19.57 -10.81 5.51
CA HIS A 174 -19.36 -11.36 4.18
C HIS A 174 -17.85 -11.64 3.93
N PRO A 175 -17.37 -12.84 4.26
CA PRO A 175 -15.93 -13.14 4.31
C PRO A 175 -15.18 -13.00 2.98
N TRP A 176 -15.88 -12.98 1.86
CA TRP A 176 -15.29 -12.77 0.53
C TRP A 176 -14.96 -11.30 0.22
N MET A 177 -15.54 -10.35 0.99
CA MET A 177 -15.31 -8.92 0.76
C MET A 177 -13.98 -8.49 1.34
N ALA A 178 -13.07 -8.06 0.48
CA ALA A 178 -11.77 -7.50 0.83
C ALA A 178 -11.48 -6.24 0.02
N ALA A 179 -10.72 -5.32 0.60
CA ALA A 179 -10.14 -4.14 -0.05
C ALA A 179 -8.84 -3.73 0.66
N TYR A 180 -8.12 -2.78 0.09
CA TYR A 180 -6.87 -2.30 0.63
C TYR A 180 -6.81 -0.76 0.60
N VAL A 181 -6.29 -0.17 1.67
CA VAL A 181 -5.94 1.26 1.72
C VAL A 181 -4.46 1.36 2.06
N PHE A 182 -3.67 1.85 1.12
CA PHE A 182 -2.25 2.10 1.34
C PHE A 182 -2.07 3.54 1.83
N VAL A 183 -1.64 3.70 3.08
CA VAL A 183 -1.48 5.00 3.73
C VAL A 183 0.00 5.36 3.81
N THR A 184 0.36 6.54 3.32
CA THR A 184 1.74 7.07 3.33
C THR A 184 1.84 8.32 4.19
N GLU A 185 3.04 8.66 4.66
CA GLU A 185 3.28 9.93 5.38
C GLU A 185 3.29 11.16 4.44
N HIS A 186 3.29 10.96 3.14
CA HIS A 186 3.48 11.97 2.11
C HIS A 186 2.50 11.77 0.94
N PRO A 187 2.23 12.77 0.07
CA PRO A 187 1.25 12.69 -1.00
C PRO A 187 1.79 12.12 -2.33
N TYR A 188 2.94 11.46 -2.33
CA TYR A 188 3.55 10.89 -3.54
C TYR A 188 3.22 9.40 -3.66
N HIS A 189 1.98 9.13 -3.97
CA HIS A 189 1.44 7.80 -4.28
C HIS A 189 0.46 7.89 -5.45
N ALA A 190 0.26 6.77 -6.13
CA ALA A 190 -0.72 6.61 -7.20
C ALA A 190 -1.26 5.18 -7.23
N ILE A 191 -2.39 4.99 -7.88
CA ILE A 191 -2.96 3.68 -8.20
C ILE A 191 -2.98 3.54 -9.71
N SER A 192 -2.49 2.43 -10.24
CA SER A 192 -2.57 2.15 -11.67
C SER A 192 -4.01 1.90 -12.11
N ASP A 193 -4.36 2.43 -13.27
CA ASP A 193 -5.66 2.24 -13.90
C ASP A 193 -5.75 0.88 -14.66
N ILE A 194 -6.82 0.69 -15.45
CA ILE A 194 -7.03 -0.55 -16.23
C ILE A 194 -5.99 -0.76 -17.34
N TYR A 195 -5.29 0.29 -17.77
CA TYR A 195 -4.19 0.21 -18.72
C TYR A 195 -2.83 0.03 -18.05
N GLY A 196 -2.82 0.01 -16.70
CA GLY A 196 -1.63 0.00 -15.86
C GLY A 196 -0.96 1.36 -15.74
N GLU A 197 -1.57 2.44 -16.23
CA GLU A 197 -0.97 3.77 -16.25
C GLU A 197 -1.00 4.41 -14.86
N TYR A 198 0.08 5.13 -14.52
CA TYR A 198 0.20 5.89 -13.27
C TYR A 198 1.02 7.17 -13.49
N GLU A 199 0.82 8.17 -12.61
CA GLU A 199 1.60 9.40 -12.59
C GLU A 199 1.75 9.95 -11.18
N LEU A 200 2.98 10.37 -10.83
CA LEU A 200 3.32 11.17 -9.66
C LEU A 200 3.77 12.56 -10.12
N ARG A 201 3.14 13.61 -9.62
CA ARG A 201 3.39 15.02 -10.00
C ARG A 201 4.01 15.81 -8.88
N ASP A 202 4.68 16.91 -9.25
CA ASP A 202 5.29 17.87 -8.32
C ASP A 202 6.30 17.19 -7.38
N VAL A 203 7.04 16.21 -7.90
CA VAL A 203 8.10 15.54 -7.16
C VAL A 203 9.32 16.44 -7.10
N PRO A 204 9.86 16.77 -5.91
CA PRO A 204 11.10 17.54 -5.81
C PRO A 204 12.23 16.88 -6.60
N PRO A 205 13.12 17.64 -7.24
CA PRO A 205 14.31 17.08 -7.88
C PRO A 205 15.15 16.29 -6.89
N GLY A 206 15.59 15.08 -7.30
CA GLY A 206 16.33 14.17 -6.43
C GLY A 206 16.35 12.73 -6.93
N ALA A 207 17.08 11.89 -6.23
CA ALA A 207 17.15 10.45 -6.48
C ALA A 207 16.29 9.71 -5.44
N TYR A 208 15.40 8.86 -5.91
CA TYR A 208 14.41 8.16 -5.10
C TYR A 208 14.34 6.67 -5.46
N GLN A 209 13.68 5.90 -4.59
CA GLN A 209 13.16 4.57 -4.91
C GLN A 209 11.66 4.69 -5.21
N LEU A 210 11.24 4.16 -6.35
CA LEU A 210 9.83 3.99 -6.66
C LEU A 210 9.47 2.54 -6.38
N LYS A 211 8.48 2.33 -5.52
CA LYS A 211 7.98 1.03 -5.12
C LYS A 211 6.61 0.79 -5.69
N VAL A 212 6.40 -0.37 -6.28
CA VAL A 212 5.11 -0.86 -6.74
C VAL A 212 4.72 -2.06 -5.88
N TRP A 213 3.50 -2.05 -5.38
CA TRP A 213 2.88 -3.18 -4.65
C TRP A 213 1.59 -3.60 -5.33
N HIS A 214 1.35 -4.91 -5.40
CA HIS A 214 0.08 -5.48 -5.81
C HIS A 214 -0.26 -6.70 -4.95
N GLU A 215 -1.52 -6.84 -4.51
CA GLU A 215 -1.93 -7.88 -3.56
C GLU A 215 -1.62 -9.31 -4.00
N SER A 216 -1.74 -9.61 -5.31
CA SER A 216 -1.52 -10.93 -5.87
C SER A 216 -0.12 -11.15 -6.46
N LEU A 217 0.62 -10.08 -6.77
CA LEU A 217 1.90 -10.16 -7.49
C LEU A 217 3.09 -9.67 -6.67
N GLY A 218 2.85 -9.19 -5.44
CA GLY A 218 3.90 -8.76 -4.54
C GLY A 218 4.45 -7.37 -4.85
N THR A 219 5.75 -7.18 -4.64
CA THR A 219 6.40 -5.88 -4.67
C THR A 219 7.60 -5.87 -5.61
N GLN A 220 7.81 -4.75 -6.29
CA GLN A 220 9.02 -4.44 -7.05
C GLN A 220 9.46 -3.02 -6.77
N GLU A 221 10.78 -2.77 -6.77
CA GLU A 221 11.36 -1.45 -6.56
C GLU A 221 12.33 -1.09 -7.69
N LYS A 222 12.34 0.19 -8.08
CA LYS A 222 13.28 0.73 -9.06
C LYS A 222 13.74 2.12 -8.64
N ARG A 223 15.00 2.45 -8.95
CA ARG A 223 15.53 3.80 -8.77
C ARG A 223 15.01 4.74 -9.85
N VAL A 224 14.74 5.98 -9.47
CA VAL A 224 14.38 7.07 -10.36
C VAL A 224 15.12 8.34 -9.97
N GLU A 225 15.64 9.06 -10.96
CA GLU A 225 16.21 10.40 -10.78
C GLU A 225 15.24 11.42 -11.35
N VAL A 226 14.67 12.24 -10.48
CA VAL A 226 13.75 13.32 -10.89
C VAL A 226 14.56 14.57 -11.13
N LYS A 227 14.53 15.07 -12.37
CA LYS A 227 15.18 16.31 -12.78
C LYS A 227 14.20 17.49 -12.68
N PRO A 228 14.70 18.74 -12.47
CA PRO A 228 13.88 19.94 -12.40
C PRO A 228 12.94 20.07 -13.60
N GLY A 229 11.64 20.21 -13.35
CA GLY A 229 10.59 20.41 -14.36
C GLY A 229 10.43 19.29 -15.38
N ALA A 230 11.17 18.20 -15.27
CA ALA A 230 11.18 17.13 -16.26
C ALA A 230 10.22 15.99 -15.91
N MET A 231 9.73 15.31 -16.95
CA MET A 231 8.98 14.07 -16.81
C MET A 231 9.92 12.88 -17.00
N GLN A 232 9.88 11.95 -16.05
CA GLN A 232 10.63 10.71 -16.10
C GLN A 232 9.66 9.57 -16.43
N GLN A 233 10.02 8.72 -17.41
CA GLN A 233 9.30 7.49 -17.71
C GLN A 233 9.90 6.33 -16.92
N LEU A 234 9.08 5.60 -16.15
CA LEU A 234 9.51 4.41 -15.42
C LEU A 234 8.43 3.33 -15.45
N ASP A 235 8.67 2.26 -16.17
CA ASP A 235 7.71 1.16 -16.29
C ASP A 235 8.08 0.00 -15.37
N PHE A 236 7.06 -0.76 -14.92
CA PHE A 236 7.22 -1.96 -14.12
C PHE A 236 6.61 -3.17 -14.83
N THR A 237 7.20 -4.33 -14.57
CA THR A 237 6.65 -5.61 -15.02
C THR A 237 6.62 -6.56 -13.85
N LEU A 238 5.42 -6.93 -13.41
CA LEU A 238 5.22 -7.89 -12.34
C LEU A 238 4.89 -9.26 -12.93
N SER A 239 5.42 -10.31 -12.35
CA SER A 239 5.14 -11.69 -12.77
C SER A 239 4.54 -12.45 -11.58
N PRO A 240 3.57 -13.33 -11.80
CA PRO A 240 3.16 -14.26 -10.77
C PRO A 240 4.38 -15.09 -10.34
N SER A 241 4.81 -14.94 -9.08
CA SER A 241 5.88 -15.76 -8.55
C SER A 241 5.41 -17.21 -8.53
N LEU A 242 6.08 -18.10 -9.25
CA LEU A 242 5.89 -19.54 -9.14
C LEU A 242 6.27 -19.94 -7.71
N GLY A 243 5.31 -19.90 -6.78
CA GLY A 243 5.49 -20.42 -5.44
C GLY A 243 5.57 -19.45 -4.27
N ALA A 244 4.95 -18.30 -4.29
CA ALA A 244 4.63 -17.60 -3.04
C ALA A 244 3.65 -18.47 -2.23
N LYS A 245 4.19 -19.39 -1.42
CA LYS A 245 3.43 -20.09 -0.38
C LYS A 245 2.87 -19.02 0.56
N LYS A 246 1.54 -19.01 0.71
CA LYS A 246 0.83 -18.27 1.76
C LYS A 246 1.26 -18.73 3.14
#